data_c57031501ef8bc8c42cb57b11d0a0299
#
_entry.id   c57031501ef8bc8c42cb57b11d0a0299
#
_cell.length_a   1.000
_cell.length_b   1.000
_cell.length_c   1.000
_cell.angle_alpha   90.00
_cell.angle_beta   90.00
_cell.angle_gamma   90.00
#
_symmetry.space_group_name_H-M   'P 1'
#
loop_
_entity.id
_entity.type
_entity.pdbx_description
1 polymer ?
#
loop_
_entity_poly.entity_id
_entity_poly.type
_entity_poly.pdbx_seq_one_letter_code
_entity_poly.pdbx_strand_id
1 'polypeptide(L)'
;MRNPFPRLKTHSMQMQARTRRKIALERIHRLFKLAREMIHEDPALAQRYVDIARRIAMRVQVRLPVEYRRMVCRHCKGFIVPGVNCRVRIQPRREPHVVITCLRCGGHMRIPLRPRGERDRKSFHGRRGG
;
A
#
# COMPACT_ATOMS: atom_id res chain seq x y z
N MET A 1 -40.11 -3.41 5.98
CA MET A 1 -39.76 -2.65 7.19
C MET A 1 -38.25 -2.70 7.41
N ARG A 2 -37.61 -1.58 7.38
CA ARG A 2 -36.18 -1.49 7.65
C ARG A 2 -35.96 -1.64 9.16
N ASN A 3 -35.13 -2.59 9.55
CA ASN A 3 -34.78 -2.83 10.95
C ASN A 3 -33.93 -1.63 11.45
N PRO A 4 -34.40 -0.82 12.41
CA PRO A 4 -33.70 0.38 12.86
C PRO A 4 -32.45 0.08 13.71
N PHE A 5 -32.20 -1.19 14.05
CA PHE A 5 -31.06 -1.56 14.90
C PHE A 5 -29.93 -2.14 14.06
N PRO A 6 -28.69 -1.64 14.20
CA PRO A 6 -27.55 -2.26 13.57
C PRO A 6 -27.42 -3.69 14.12
N ARG A 7 -27.37 -4.66 13.20
CA ARG A 7 -27.12 -6.06 13.60
C ARG A 7 -25.76 -6.13 14.30
N LEU A 8 -25.81 -6.32 15.61
CA LEU A 8 -24.61 -6.59 16.38
C LEU A 8 -23.99 -7.89 15.84
N LYS A 9 -22.76 -7.79 15.32
CA LYS A 9 -22.04 -8.96 14.86
C LYS A 9 -21.76 -9.86 16.05
N THR A 10 -22.24 -11.10 16.00
CA THR A 10 -21.96 -12.08 17.03
C THR A 10 -20.47 -12.38 17.14
N HIS A 11 -20.02 -12.84 18.29
CA HIS A 11 -18.61 -13.22 18.50
C HIS A 11 -18.12 -14.23 17.45
N SER A 12 -18.95 -15.20 17.08
CA SER A 12 -18.67 -16.18 16.03
C SER A 12 -18.40 -15.50 14.67
N MET A 13 -19.23 -14.52 14.27
CA MET A 13 -19.04 -13.78 13.02
C MET A 13 -17.75 -12.96 13.01
N GLN A 14 -17.37 -12.39 14.15
CA GLN A 14 -16.12 -11.65 14.31
C GLN A 14 -14.90 -12.57 14.16
N MET A 15 -14.95 -13.76 14.75
CA MET A 15 -13.89 -14.77 14.62
C MET A 15 -13.74 -15.23 13.17
N GLN A 16 -14.83 -15.50 12.48
CA GLN A 16 -14.80 -15.86 11.05
C GLN A 16 -14.22 -14.74 10.19
N ALA A 17 -14.56 -13.49 10.46
CA ALA A 17 -14.01 -12.33 9.75
C ALA A 17 -12.51 -12.19 9.98
N ARG A 18 -12.02 -12.40 11.19
CA ARG A 18 -10.57 -12.40 11.52
C ARG A 18 -9.84 -13.51 10.78
N THR A 19 -10.38 -14.70 10.73
CA THR A 19 -9.81 -15.85 10.03
C THR A 19 -9.72 -15.57 8.51
N ARG A 20 -10.78 -15.02 7.91
CA ARG A 20 -10.78 -14.63 6.49
C ARG A 20 -9.71 -13.60 6.18
N ARG A 21 -9.55 -12.60 7.02
CA ARG A 21 -8.50 -11.57 6.88
C ARG A 21 -7.11 -12.17 6.94
N LYS A 22 -6.87 -13.06 7.89
CA LYS A 22 -5.59 -13.74 8.05
C LYS A 22 -5.24 -14.56 6.82
N ILE A 23 -6.15 -15.37 6.31
CA ILE A 23 -5.97 -16.17 5.09
C ILE A 23 -5.72 -15.26 3.89
N ALA A 24 -6.46 -14.18 3.76
CA ALA A 24 -6.29 -13.21 2.68
C ALA A 24 -4.90 -12.57 2.71
N LEU A 25 -4.41 -12.14 3.88
CA LEU A 25 -3.09 -11.57 4.05
C LEU A 25 -1.98 -12.56 3.70
N GLU A 26 -2.10 -13.82 4.09
CA GLU A 26 -1.15 -14.87 3.73
C GLU A 26 -1.08 -15.09 2.21
N ARG A 27 -2.23 -15.11 1.54
CA ARG A 27 -2.30 -15.21 0.06
C ARG A 27 -1.70 -14.00 -0.62
N ILE A 28 -1.98 -12.80 -0.15
CA ILE A 28 -1.41 -11.55 -0.64
C ILE A 28 0.12 -11.58 -0.51
N HIS A 29 0.61 -12.01 0.64
CA HIS A 29 2.05 -12.12 0.88
C HIS A 29 2.73 -13.07 -0.12
N ARG A 30 2.14 -14.25 -0.35
CA ARG A 30 2.66 -15.21 -1.34
C ARG A 30 2.65 -14.65 -2.75
N LEU A 31 1.58 -13.97 -3.15
CA LEU A 31 1.46 -13.37 -4.48
C LEU A 31 2.50 -12.28 -4.72
N PHE A 32 2.75 -11.41 -3.75
CA PHE A 32 3.80 -10.40 -3.87
C PHE A 32 5.20 -11.03 -3.90
N LYS A 33 5.43 -12.09 -3.15
CA LYS A 33 6.68 -12.83 -3.20
C LYS A 33 6.92 -13.41 -4.59
N LEU A 34 5.94 -14.10 -5.16
CA LEU A 34 6.00 -14.64 -6.52
C LEU A 34 6.19 -13.54 -7.56
N ALA A 35 5.53 -12.41 -7.40
CA ALA A 35 5.69 -11.28 -8.31
C ALA A 35 7.12 -10.74 -8.32
N ARG A 36 7.77 -10.65 -7.16
CA ARG A 36 9.17 -10.24 -7.06
C ARG A 36 10.12 -11.21 -7.76
N GLU A 37 9.85 -12.50 -7.64
CA GLU A 37 10.67 -13.54 -8.28
C GLU A 37 10.52 -13.52 -9.80
N MET A 38 9.31 -13.22 -10.29
CA MET A 38 8.98 -13.23 -11.71
C MET A 38 9.23 -11.93 -12.46
N ILE A 39 9.52 -10.83 -11.78
CA ILE A 39 9.62 -9.50 -12.43
C ILE A 39 10.70 -9.43 -13.52
N HIS A 40 11.77 -10.19 -13.38
CA HIS A 40 12.86 -10.22 -14.35
C HIS A 40 12.60 -11.19 -15.50
N GLU A 41 11.90 -12.29 -15.24
CA GLU A 41 11.63 -13.34 -16.23
C GLU A 41 10.37 -13.04 -17.02
N ASP A 42 9.27 -12.76 -16.34
CA ASP A 42 7.96 -12.46 -16.94
C ASP A 42 7.28 -11.32 -16.20
N PRO A 43 7.52 -10.07 -16.62
CA PRO A 43 6.89 -8.90 -15.99
C PRO A 43 5.36 -8.90 -16.09
N ALA A 44 4.79 -9.47 -17.15
CA ALA A 44 3.34 -9.55 -17.33
C ALA A 44 2.71 -10.49 -16.28
N LEU A 45 3.36 -11.62 -16.01
CA LEU A 45 2.91 -12.56 -14.97
C LEU A 45 3.05 -11.95 -13.58
N ALA A 46 4.14 -11.24 -13.31
CA ALA A 46 4.32 -10.51 -12.06
C ALA A 46 3.19 -9.50 -11.83
N GLN A 47 2.81 -8.77 -12.86
CA GLN A 47 1.68 -7.83 -12.80
C GLN A 47 0.37 -8.55 -12.50
N ARG A 48 0.12 -9.71 -13.10
CA ARG A 48 -1.08 -10.52 -12.83
C ARG A 48 -1.14 -10.97 -11.36
N TYR A 49 -0.05 -11.39 -10.78
CA TYR A 49 0.01 -11.76 -9.36
C TYR A 49 -0.37 -10.58 -8.45
N VAL A 50 0.14 -9.40 -8.76
CA VAL A 50 -0.19 -8.18 -8.00
C VAL A 50 -1.66 -7.79 -8.17
N ASP A 51 -2.21 -7.90 -9.38
CA ASP A 51 -3.63 -7.61 -9.63
C ASP A 51 -4.55 -8.56 -8.87
N ILE A 52 -4.20 -9.85 -8.80
CA ILE A 52 -4.94 -10.84 -8.01
C ILE A 52 -4.86 -10.49 -6.52
N ALA A 53 -3.68 -10.14 -6.01
CA ALA A 53 -3.50 -9.74 -4.62
C ALA A 53 -4.35 -8.52 -4.27
N ARG A 54 -4.41 -7.52 -5.15
CA ARG A 54 -5.25 -6.33 -4.96
C ARG A 54 -6.74 -6.67 -4.97
N ARG A 55 -7.19 -7.55 -5.85
CA ARG A 55 -8.58 -8.02 -5.89
C ARG A 55 -8.95 -8.75 -4.61
N ILE A 56 -8.08 -9.61 -4.08
CA ILE A 56 -8.30 -10.29 -2.80
C ILE A 56 -8.46 -9.27 -1.67
N ALA A 57 -7.57 -8.27 -1.61
CA ALA A 57 -7.63 -7.22 -0.60
C ALA A 57 -8.94 -6.43 -0.65
N MET A 58 -9.39 -6.05 -1.84
CA MET A 58 -10.65 -5.35 -2.04
C MET A 58 -11.86 -6.21 -1.69
N ARG A 59 -11.85 -7.48 -2.07
CA ARG A 59 -12.97 -8.40 -1.81
C ARG A 59 -13.17 -8.67 -0.32
N VAL A 60 -12.09 -8.83 0.43
CA VAL A 60 -12.12 -9.08 1.87
C VAL A 60 -12.16 -7.77 2.68
N GLN A 61 -12.05 -6.63 2.01
CA GLN A 61 -11.97 -5.29 2.62
C GLN A 61 -10.81 -5.17 3.61
N VAL A 62 -9.67 -5.69 3.23
CA VAL A 62 -8.41 -5.59 3.98
C VAL A 62 -7.52 -4.58 3.30
N ARG A 63 -6.93 -3.70 4.11
CA ARG A 63 -5.94 -2.77 3.61
C ARG A 63 -4.62 -3.48 3.37
N LEU A 64 -4.02 -3.29 2.19
CA LEU A 64 -2.70 -3.83 1.90
C LEU A 64 -1.67 -3.35 2.94
N PRO A 65 -0.77 -4.22 3.43
CA PRO A 65 0.36 -3.80 4.23
C PRO A 65 1.16 -2.68 3.57
N VAL A 66 1.75 -1.80 4.37
CA VAL A 66 2.46 -0.61 3.88
C VAL A 66 3.56 -0.96 2.87
N GLU A 67 4.29 -2.04 3.14
CA GLU A 67 5.37 -2.54 2.26
C GLU A 67 4.84 -2.88 0.86
N TYR A 68 3.69 -3.53 0.75
CA TYR A 68 3.09 -3.91 -0.54
C TYR A 68 2.41 -2.72 -1.22
N ARG A 69 1.81 -1.79 -0.47
CA ARG A 69 1.25 -0.56 -1.04
C ARG A 69 2.30 0.28 -1.75
N ARG A 70 3.52 0.28 -1.22
CA ARG A 70 4.64 1.01 -1.82
C ARG A 70 5.17 0.37 -3.09
N MET A 71 4.86 -0.90 -3.32
CA MET A 71 5.21 -1.63 -4.55
C MET A 71 4.19 -1.49 -5.66
N VAL A 72 3.10 -0.78 -5.42
CA VAL A 72 2.06 -0.55 -6.42
C VAL A 72 1.95 0.94 -6.70
N CYS A 73 2.02 1.30 -7.98
CA CYS A 73 1.84 2.68 -8.40
C CYS A 73 0.41 3.17 -8.09
N ARG A 74 0.30 4.35 -7.52
CA ARG A 74 -1.02 4.94 -7.20
C ARG A 74 -1.81 5.35 -8.43
N HIS A 75 -1.12 5.66 -9.53
CA HIS A 75 -1.73 6.16 -10.75
C HIS A 75 -2.12 5.03 -11.71
N CYS A 76 -1.16 4.22 -12.15
CA CYS A 76 -1.41 3.17 -13.12
C CYS A 76 -1.70 1.79 -12.49
N LYS A 77 -1.58 1.65 -11.17
CA LYS A 77 -1.74 0.38 -10.45
C LYS A 77 -0.75 -0.71 -10.88
N GLY A 78 0.31 -0.33 -11.56
CA GLY A 78 1.37 -1.24 -11.96
C GLY A 78 2.24 -1.68 -10.80
N PHE A 79 2.79 -2.89 -10.90
CA PHE A 79 3.79 -3.37 -9.96
C PHE A 79 5.12 -2.65 -10.19
N ILE A 80 5.64 -1.98 -9.19
CA ILE A 80 6.87 -1.20 -9.26
C ILE A 80 7.95 -1.80 -8.37
N VAL A 81 9.12 -2.04 -8.96
CA VAL A 81 10.30 -2.53 -8.27
C VAL A 81 11.43 -1.53 -8.47
N PRO A 82 12.05 -1.02 -7.40
CA PRO A 82 13.17 -0.09 -7.52
C PRO A 82 14.30 -0.64 -8.38
N GLY A 83 14.77 0.18 -9.33
CA GLY A 83 15.85 -0.19 -10.23
C GLY A 83 15.42 -1.00 -11.47
N VAL A 84 14.18 -1.47 -11.54
CA VAL A 84 13.63 -2.23 -12.68
C VAL A 84 12.70 -1.35 -13.51
N ASN A 85 11.60 -0.91 -12.92
CA ASN A 85 10.56 -0.14 -13.59
C ASN A 85 10.15 1.12 -12.85
N CYS A 86 10.89 1.51 -11.83
CA CYS A 86 10.72 2.79 -11.15
C CYS A 86 12.05 3.36 -10.70
N ARG A 87 12.07 4.67 -10.55
CA ARG A 87 13.22 5.43 -10.09
C ARG A 87 12.96 5.95 -8.68
N VAL A 88 13.91 5.74 -7.79
CA VAL A 88 13.83 6.20 -6.41
C VAL A 88 14.88 7.30 -6.20
N ARG A 89 14.43 8.43 -5.67
CA ARG A 89 15.31 9.57 -5.31
C ARG A 89 14.98 10.04 -3.91
N ILE A 90 15.99 10.52 -3.20
CA ILE A 90 15.84 11.15 -1.89
C ILE A 90 15.91 12.66 -2.10
N GLN A 91 14.89 13.38 -1.63
CA GLN A 91 14.84 14.84 -1.63
C GLN A 91 15.10 15.34 -0.21
N PRO A 92 16.28 15.93 0.06
CA PRO A 92 16.61 16.39 1.41
C PRO A 92 16.07 17.78 1.74
N ARG A 93 15.65 18.56 0.74
CA ARG A 93 15.18 19.94 0.92
C ARG A 93 13.81 20.00 1.59
N ARG A 94 13.61 20.95 2.49
CA ARG A 94 12.40 21.16 3.30
C ARG A 94 12.18 19.96 4.21
N GLU A 95 11.12 19.18 3.98
CA GLU A 95 10.92 17.92 4.68
C GLU A 95 11.59 16.79 3.89
N PRO A 96 12.55 16.05 4.47
CA PRO A 96 13.17 14.91 3.78
C PRO A 96 12.13 13.87 3.40
N HIS A 97 12.09 13.50 2.12
CA HIS A 97 11.17 12.51 1.60
C HIS A 97 11.79 11.72 0.45
N VAL A 98 11.27 10.53 0.24
CA VAL A 98 11.64 9.68 -0.90
C VAL A 98 10.62 9.90 -2.01
N VAL A 99 11.12 10.16 -3.23
CA VAL A 99 10.28 10.28 -4.43
C VAL A 99 10.46 9.02 -5.27
N ILE A 100 9.37 8.31 -5.50
CA ILE A 100 9.34 7.15 -6.38
C ILE A 100 8.65 7.57 -7.67
N THR A 101 9.38 7.51 -8.78
CA THR A 101 8.84 7.81 -10.11
C THR A 101 8.57 6.51 -10.86
N CYS A 102 7.32 6.27 -11.22
CA CYS A 102 6.95 5.14 -12.05
C CYS A 102 7.39 5.42 -13.49
N LEU A 103 8.23 4.56 -14.06
CA LEU A 103 8.69 4.71 -15.44
C LEU A 103 7.60 4.33 -16.46
N ARG A 104 6.55 3.65 -16.04
CA ARG A 104 5.46 3.22 -16.90
C ARG A 104 4.46 4.33 -17.19
N CYS A 105 4.03 5.07 -16.15
CA CYS A 105 3.05 6.16 -16.28
C CYS A 105 3.61 7.56 -16.00
N GLY A 106 4.85 7.66 -15.53
CA GLY A 106 5.48 8.93 -15.16
C GLY A 106 4.97 9.53 -13.83
N GLY A 107 4.08 8.85 -13.12
CA GLY A 107 3.54 9.34 -11.86
C GLY A 107 4.56 9.32 -10.72
N HIS A 108 4.46 10.27 -9.82
CA HIS A 108 5.34 10.38 -8.66
C HIS A 108 4.61 10.01 -7.38
N MET A 109 5.28 9.25 -6.51
CA MET A 109 4.83 8.98 -5.15
C MET A 109 5.86 9.51 -4.18
N ARG A 110 5.40 10.22 -3.16
CA ARG A 110 6.25 10.80 -2.12
C ARG A 110 6.02 10.10 -0.80
N ILE A 111 7.09 9.63 -0.19
CA ILE A 111 7.08 8.95 1.10
C ILE A 111 7.92 9.78 2.07
N PRO A 112 7.31 10.39 3.10
CA PRO A 112 8.08 11.14 4.08
C PRO A 112 8.96 10.21 4.91
N LEU A 113 10.19 10.65 5.18
CA LEU A 113 11.14 9.91 6.00
C LEU A 113 10.85 10.01 7.49
N ARG A 114 10.14 11.07 7.92
CA ARG A 114 9.74 11.25 9.32
C ARG A 114 8.34 10.68 9.58
N PRO A 115 8.11 10.08 10.74
CA PRO A 115 6.77 9.65 11.14
C PRO A 115 5.79 10.81 11.19
N ARG A 116 4.53 10.53 10.85
CA ARG A 116 3.47 11.55 10.81
C ARG A 116 3.32 12.36 12.10
N GLY A 117 3.45 11.73 13.26
CA GLY A 117 3.31 12.37 14.55
C GLY A 117 4.45 13.35 14.90
N GLU A 118 5.63 13.16 14.34
CA GLU A 118 6.76 14.05 14.55
C GLU A 118 6.67 15.32 13.70
N ARG A 119 6.02 15.25 12.54
CA ARG A 119 5.77 16.42 11.68
C ARG A 119 4.79 17.40 12.32
N ASP A 120 3.75 16.89 12.92
CA ASP A 120 2.71 17.72 13.55
C ASP A 120 3.26 18.51 14.73
N ARG A 121 4.22 17.95 15.46
CA ARG A 121 4.89 18.67 16.57
C ARG A 121 5.78 19.82 16.10
N LYS A 122 6.46 19.69 14.96
CA LYS A 122 7.35 20.73 14.45
C LYS A 122 6.64 21.83 13.67
N SER A 123 5.54 21.53 13.02
CA SER A 123 4.76 22.55 12.30
C SER A 123 4.06 23.53 13.23
N PHE A 124 3.78 23.12 14.46
CA PHE A 124 3.15 23.97 15.46
C PHE A 124 4.11 25.01 16.05
N HIS A 125 5.41 24.75 16.05
CA HIS A 125 6.42 25.67 16.60
C HIS A 125 6.90 26.73 15.60
N GLY A 126 6.60 26.57 14.32
CA GLY A 126 7.05 27.48 13.27
C GLY A 126 6.15 28.67 12.98
N ARG A 127 5.01 28.81 13.64
CA ARG A 127 4.07 29.90 13.43
C ARG A 127 4.02 30.95 14.55
N ARG A 128 4.97 30.93 15.44
CA ARG A 128 5.13 32.00 16.44
C ARG A 128 6.23 32.95 15.99
N GLY A 129 6.08 33.56 14.88
CA GLY A 129 7.01 34.56 14.44
C GLY A 129 6.32 35.53 13.52
N GLY A 130 5.88 36.54 14.04
CA GLY A 130 5.38 37.57 13.20
C GLY A 130 4.71 38.61 13.68
#